data_3b4d9cfcfac3bbd361354970bc34853a
#
_entry.id   3b4d9cfcfac3bbd361354970bc34853a
#
_cell.length_a   1.000
_cell.length_b   1.000
_cell.length_c   1.000
_cell.angle_alpha   90.00
_cell.angle_beta   90.00
_cell.angle_gamma   90.00
#
_symmetry.space_group_name_H-M   'P 1'
#
loop_
_entity.id
_entity.type
_entity.pdbx_description
1 polymer ?
#
loop_
_entity_poly.entity_id
_entity_poly.type
_entity_poly.pdbx_seq_one_letter_code
_entity_poly.pdbx_strand_id
1 'polypeptide(L)'
;EVPPLLKLADLQAHGALVLGEWVPFAARDWAAQVCTVQIGGKPLVERRGTHPLGDPAAPLAGWLRHVTRNGATVPAGTVVTTGSWCGMLPTTPGDRVRVRFDGIGEASVQL
;
A
#
# COMPACT_ATOMS: atom_id res chain seq x y z
N GLU A 1 21.62 0.85 -7.31
CA GLU A 1 20.52 0.29 -6.51
C GLU A 1 20.93 0.16 -5.05
N VAL A 2 20.07 0.58 -4.11
CA VAL A 2 20.38 0.51 -2.67
C VAL A 2 20.33 -0.95 -2.19
N PRO A 3 21.35 -1.45 -1.47
CA PRO A 3 21.35 -2.81 -0.94
C PRO A 3 20.13 -3.10 -0.04
N PRO A 4 19.58 -4.33 -0.07
CA PRO A 4 18.37 -4.68 0.70
C PRO A 4 18.48 -4.44 2.21
N LEU A 5 19.65 -4.70 2.81
CA LEU A 5 19.85 -4.46 4.25
C LEU A 5 19.80 -2.98 4.62
N LEU A 6 20.29 -2.10 3.75
CA LEU A 6 20.18 -0.65 3.97
C LEU A 6 18.75 -0.16 3.82
N LYS A 7 17.96 -0.74 2.89
CA LYS A 7 16.53 -0.45 2.79
C LYS A 7 15.80 -0.86 4.06
N LEU A 8 16.12 -2.01 4.63
CA LEU A 8 15.53 -2.47 5.89
C LEU A 8 15.91 -1.57 7.07
N ALA A 9 17.18 -1.16 7.16
CA ALA A 9 17.65 -0.23 8.20
C ALA A 9 16.99 1.15 8.10
N ASP A 10 16.61 1.58 6.92
CA ASP A 10 15.86 2.82 6.65
C ASP A 10 14.34 2.62 6.72
N LEU A 11 13.84 1.63 7.47
CA LEU A 11 12.42 1.29 7.55
C LEU A 11 11.75 1.14 6.17
N GLN A 12 12.50 0.69 5.17
CA GLN A 12 12.06 0.56 3.78
C GLN A 12 11.52 1.88 3.18
N ALA A 13 12.17 2.99 3.49
CA ALA A 13 11.79 4.35 3.07
C ALA A 13 10.41 4.79 3.59
N HIS A 14 9.97 4.23 4.72
CA HIS A 14 8.70 4.61 5.33
C HIS A 14 8.81 6.00 5.99
N GLY A 15 8.01 6.95 5.54
CA GLY A 15 7.87 8.27 6.18
C GLY A 15 6.53 8.43 6.88
N ALA A 16 5.44 8.21 6.12
CA ALA A 16 4.08 8.33 6.63
C ALA A 16 3.14 7.42 5.85
N LEU A 17 2.03 7.05 6.46
CA LEU A 17 0.94 6.32 5.83
C LEU A 17 -0.27 7.24 5.71
N VAL A 18 -0.75 7.45 4.49
CA VAL A 18 -1.95 8.23 4.20
C VAL A 18 -3.13 7.29 4.07
N LEU A 19 -4.11 7.45 4.94
CA LEU A 19 -5.32 6.62 4.96
C LEU A 19 -6.47 7.34 4.26
N GLY A 20 -7.16 6.62 3.37
CA GLY A 20 -8.46 7.02 2.87
C GLY A 20 -9.60 6.58 3.80
N GLU A 21 -10.82 6.66 3.31
CA GLU A 21 -11.97 6.17 4.05
C GLU A 21 -11.96 4.63 4.13
N TRP A 22 -12.39 4.11 5.26
CA TRP A 22 -12.56 2.68 5.46
C TRP A 22 -13.83 2.20 4.76
N VAL A 23 -13.70 1.10 4.03
CA VAL A 23 -14.84 0.43 3.39
C VAL A 23 -14.93 -1.01 3.89
N PRO A 24 -16.14 -1.62 3.94
CA PRO A 24 -16.27 -3.02 4.28
C PRO A 24 -15.45 -3.92 3.35
N PHE A 25 -14.84 -4.95 3.90
CA PHE A 25 -14.14 -5.94 3.08
C PHE A 25 -15.14 -6.66 2.16
N ALA A 26 -14.76 -6.81 0.90
CA ALA A 26 -15.50 -7.60 -0.07
C ALA A 26 -14.51 -8.45 -0.88
N ALA A 27 -14.91 -9.66 -1.23
CA ALA A 27 -14.13 -10.50 -2.13
C ALA A 27 -14.04 -9.82 -3.51
N ARG A 28 -12.83 -9.82 -4.10
CA ARG A 28 -12.54 -9.14 -5.36
C ARG A 28 -11.65 -10.01 -6.24
N ASP A 29 -11.74 -9.79 -7.53
CA ASP A 29 -10.73 -10.28 -8.47
C ASP A 29 -9.55 -9.30 -8.46
N TRP A 30 -8.53 -9.60 -7.67
CA TRP A 30 -7.36 -8.76 -7.54
C TRP A 30 -6.55 -8.66 -8.83
N ALA A 31 -6.61 -9.66 -9.70
CA ALA A 31 -5.96 -9.61 -11.01
C ALA A 31 -6.60 -8.58 -11.95
N ALA A 32 -7.87 -8.27 -11.75
CA ALA A 32 -8.60 -7.25 -12.49
C ALA A 32 -8.63 -5.88 -11.80
N GLN A 33 -8.18 -5.79 -10.55
CA GLN A 33 -8.21 -4.55 -9.77
C GLN A 33 -7.31 -3.48 -10.39
N VAL A 34 -7.88 -2.31 -10.65
CA VAL A 34 -7.17 -1.14 -11.17
C VAL A 34 -6.81 -0.19 -10.04
N CYS A 35 -5.56 0.26 -10.07
CA CYS A 35 -5.05 1.34 -9.24
C CYS A 35 -4.53 2.46 -10.13
N THR A 36 -4.94 3.69 -9.85
CA THR A 36 -4.45 4.88 -10.54
C THR A 36 -3.75 5.81 -9.57
N VAL A 37 -2.65 6.42 -10.02
CA VAL A 37 -1.89 7.42 -9.26
C VAL A 37 -1.71 8.67 -10.10
N GLN A 38 -2.15 9.80 -9.56
CA GLN A 38 -1.92 11.13 -10.12
C GLN A 38 -0.98 11.90 -9.21
N ILE A 39 0.13 12.37 -9.76
CA ILE A 39 1.14 13.15 -9.04
C ILE A 39 1.26 14.51 -9.73
N GLY A 40 0.76 15.56 -9.09
CA GLY A 40 0.79 16.91 -9.64
C GLY A 40 0.29 16.96 -11.07
N GLY A 41 1.03 17.61 -11.96
CA GLY A 41 0.74 17.68 -13.39
C GLY A 41 1.34 16.55 -14.23
N LYS A 42 1.91 15.52 -13.61
CA LYS A 42 2.53 14.39 -14.33
C LYS A 42 1.47 13.50 -15.00
N PRO A 43 1.83 12.71 -16.02
CA PRO A 43 0.93 11.72 -16.61
C PRO A 43 0.36 10.76 -15.57
N LEU A 44 -0.92 10.40 -15.72
CA LEU A 44 -1.58 9.41 -14.87
C LEU A 44 -0.87 8.06 -14.98
N VAL A 45 -0.58 7.46 -13.84
CA VAL A 45 -0.07 6.09 -13.75
C VAL A 45 -1.24 5.17 -13.49
N GLU A 46 -1.43 4.16 -14.32
CA GLU A 46 -2.45 3.12 -14.14
C GLU A 46 -1.78 1.75 -14.06
N ARG A 47 -2.23 0.93 -13.13
CA ARG A 47 -1.80 -0.46 -12.97
C ARG A 47 -3.00 -1.35 -12.72
N ARG A 48 -2.96 -2.54 -13.30
CA ARG A 48 -4.01 -3.55 -13.16
C ARG A 48 -3.41 -4.85 -12.65
N GLY A 49 -3.90 -5.33 -11.51
CA GLY A 49 -3.49 -6.62 -10.96
C GLY A 49 -2.00 -6.74 -10.62
N THR A 50 -1.36 -5.64 -10.24
CA THR A 50 0.10 -5.58 -10.09
C THR A 50 0.60 -5.80 -8.66
N HIS A 51 -0.27 -6.25 -7.74
CA HIS A 51 0.21 -6.60 -6.41
C HIS A 51 1.24 -7.74 -6.49
N PRO A 52 2.42 -7.63 -5.83
CA PRO A 52 3.51 -8.61 -5.98
C PRO A 52 3.14 -10.04 -5.61
N LEU A 53 2.15 -10.22 -4.72
CA LEU A 53 1.68 -11.53 -4.27
C LEU A 53 0.36 -11.94 -4.92
N GLY A 54 -0.15 -11.17 -5.88
CA GLY A 54 -1.45 -11.38 -6.50
C GLY A 54 -2.61 -10.96 -5.58
N ASP A 55 -2.78 -11.63 -4.45
CA ASP A 55 -3.76 -11.29 -3.41
C ASP A 55 -3.11 -10.45 -2.31
N PRO A 56 -3.55 -9.20 -2.08
CA PRO A 56 -3.03 -8.35 -1.00
C PRO A 56 -3.18 -8.95 0.40
N ALA A 57 -4.17 -9.82 0.62
CA ALA A 57 -4.41 -10.47 1.90
C ALA A 57 -3.54 -11.72 2.13
N ALA A 58 -2.86 -12.23 1.11
CA ALA A 58 -2.07 -13.46 1.19
C ALA A 58 -1.06 -13.49 2.35
N PRO A 59 -0.33 -12.40 2.67
CA PRO A 59 0.67 -12.43 3.75
C PRO A 59 0.07 -12.32 5.16
N LEU A 60 -1.22 -11.95 5.31
CA LEU A 60 -1.78 -11.58 6.60
C LEU A 60 -1.79 -12.73 7.62
N ALA A 61 -2.16 -13.93 7.21
CA ALA A 61 -2.21 -15.07 8.13
C ALA A 61 -0.82 -15.44 8.65
N GLY A 62 0.20 -15.44 7.79
CA GLY A 62 1.59 -15.69 8.16
C GLY A 62 2.15 -14.61 9.07
N TRP A 63 1.88 -13.35 8.73
CA TRP A 63 2.26 -12.21 9.56
C TRP A 63 1.62 -12.28 10.95
N LEU A 64 0.33 -12.55 11.03
CA LEU A 64 -0.39 -12.65 12.31
C LEU A 64 0.18 -13.76 13.19
N ARG A 65 0.42 -14.95 12.64
CA ARG A 65 1.08 -16.04 13.37
C ARG A 65 2.46 -15.64 13.88
N HIS A 66 3.22 -14.92 13.07
CA HIS A 66 4.57 -14.48 13.44
C HIS A 66 4.56 -13.49 14.61
N VAL A 67 3.72 -12.43 14.53
CA VAL A 67 3.69 -11.38 15.56
C VAL A 67 3.05 -11.85 16.88
N THR A 68 2.22 -12.90 16.83
CA THR A 68 1.56 -13.46 18.02
C THR A 68 2.23 -14.71 18.59
N ARG A 69 3.37 -15.16 18.03
CA ARG A 69 4.03 -16.43 18.39
C ARG A 69 4.45 -16.54 19.86
N ASN A 70 4.66 -15.42 20.56
CA ASN A 70 5.05 -15.36 21.97
C ASN A 70 3.89 -14.94 22.88
N GLY A 71 2.65 -15.20 22.48
CA GLY A 71 1.46 -14.82 23.25
C GLY A 71 1.06 -13.34 23.12
N ALA A 72 1.74 -12.57 22.26
CA ALA A 72 1.33 -11.21 21.97
C ALA A 72 -0.02 -11.18 21.21
N THR A 73 -0.76 -10.11 21.39
CA THR A 73 -2.04 -9.89 20.68
C THR A 73 -1.93 -8.71 19.74
N VAL A 74 -2.68 -8.76 18.63
CA VAL A 74 -2.83 -7.64 17.71
C VAL A 74 -4.18 -6.98 17.99
N PRO A 75 -4.19 -5.72 18.45
CA PRO A 75 -5.44 -5.02 18.74
C PRO A 75 -6.32 -4.87 17.48
N ALA A 76 -7.63 -4.89 17.69
CA ALA A 76 -8.56 -4.50 16.62
C ALA A 76 -8.28 -3.07 16.16
N GLY A 77 -8.39 -2.81 14.87
CA GLY A 77 -8.07 -1.50 14.28
C GLY A 77 -6.59 -1.31 13.90
N THR A 78 -5.73 -2.32 14.14
CA THR A 78 -4.35 -2.26 13.67
C THR A 78 -4.31 -2.17 12.15
N VAL A 79 -3.58 -1.18 11.65
CA VAL A 79 -3.41 -0.97 10.20
C VAL A 79 -2.19 -1.75 9.70
N VAL A 80 -2.38 -2.52 8.64
CA VAL A 80 -1.32 -3.32 8.02
C VAL A 80 -1.23 -2.99 6.54
N THR A 81 -0.05 -2.68 6.05
CA THR A 81 0.22 -2.54 4.61
C THR A 81 0.82 -3.84 4.08
N THR A 82 0.35 -4.29 2.95
CA THR A 82 0.69 -5.62 2.43
C THR A 82 1.47 -5.61 1.12
N GLY A 83 1.85 -4.45 0.64
CA GLY A 83 2.66 -4.30 -0.56
C GLY A 83 2.21 -3.13 -1.43
N SER A 84 2.92 -2.95 -2.54
CA SER A 84 2.72 -1.83 -3.45
C SER A 84 2.10 -2.28 -4.77
N TRP A 85 1.18 -1.47 -5.31
CA TRP A 85 0.58 -1.67 -6.63
C TRP A 85 1.36 -0.95 -7.75
N CYS A 86 1.97 0.19 -7.42
CA CYS A 86 2.61 1.05 -8.41
C CYS A 86 4.11 1.23 -8.16
N GLY A 87 4.68 0.54 -7.16
CA GLY A 87 6.06 0.71 -6.78
C GLY A 87 6.33 2.09 -6.14
N MET A 88 7.58 2.52 -6.20
CA MET A 88 8.00 3.83 -5.75
C MET A 88 7.94 4.82 -6.90
N LEU A 89 7.11 5.85 -6.78
CA LEU A 89 6.98 6.91 -7.77
C LEU A 89 7.60 8.20 -7.24
N PRO A 90 8.43 8.89 -8.04
CA PRO A 90 9.08 10.12 -7.60
C PRO A 90 8.08 11.27 -7.47
N THR A 91 8.21 12.02 -6.40
CA THR A 91 7.44 13.24 -6.11
C THR A 91 8.37 14.39 -5.80
N THR A 92 7.86 15.60 -5.85
CA THR A 92 8.56 16.82 -5.46
C THR A 92 7.73 17.60 -4.43
N PRO A 93 8.34 18.41 -3.56
CA PRO A 93 7.60 19.31 -2.68
C PRO A 93 6.62 20.16 -3.48
N GLY A 94 5.39 20.28 -2.98
CA GLY A 94 4.30 20.98 -3.65
C GLY A 94 3.40 20.09 -4.52
N ASP A 95 3.81 18.86 -4.82
CA ASP A 95 2.95 17.92 -5.56
C ASP A 95 1.74 17.51 -4.70
N ARG A 96 0.58 17.44 -5.35
CA ARG A 96 -0.57 16.73 -4.79
C ARG A 96 -0.60 15.32 -5.35
N VAL A 97 -0.62 14.34 -4.46
CA VAL A 97 -0.69 12.92 -4.83
C VAL A 97 -2.10 12.40 -4.54
N ARG A 98 -2.71 11.79 -5.54
CA ARG A 98 -3.99 11.08 -5.40
C ARG A 98 -3.82 9.65 -5.86
N VAL A 99 -4.23 8.72 -5.01
CA VAL A 99 -4.26 7.29 -5.33
C VAL A 99 -5.69 6.81 -5.25
N ARG A 100 -6.14 6.11 -6.28
CA ARG A 100 -7.49 5.55 -6.36
C ARG A 100 -7.43 4.07 -6.71
N PHE A 101 -8.19 3.29 -5.96
CA PHE A 101 -8.50 1.90 -6.29
C PHE A 101 -9.95 1.81 -6.74
N ASP A 102 -10.17 1.38 -7.98
CA ASP A 102 -11.50 1.30 -8.56
C ASP A 102 -12.42 0.40 -7.74
N GLY A 103 -13.62 0.91 -7.42
CA GLY A 103 -14.61 0.21 -6.61
C GLY A 103 -14.27 0.08 -5.12
N ILE A 104 -13.15 0.66 -4.66
CA ILE A 104 -12.76 0.64 -3.25
C ILE A 104 -12.77 2.07 -2.67
N GLY A 105 -11.99 2.96 -3.25
CA GLY A 105 -11.89 4.32 -2.75
C GLY A 105 -10.60 5.00 -3.15
N GLU A 106 -10.37 6.17 -2.56
CA GLU A 106 -9.19 6.97 -2.85
C GLU A 106 -8.60 7.60 -1.59
N ALA A 107 -7.33 7.94 -1.67
CA ALA A 107 -6.62 8.75 -0.69
C ALA A 107 -5.79 9.81 -1.41
N SER A 108 -5.61 10.95 -0.79
CA SER A 108 -4.78 12.01 -1.35
C SER A 108 -3.98 12.72 -0.26
N VAL A 109 -2.85 13.28 -0.66
CA VAL A 109 -1.98 14.07 0.21
C VAL A 109 -1.37 15.22 -0.57
N GLN A 110 -1.18 16.33 0.10
CA GLN A 110 -0.43 17.49 -0.39
C GLN A 110 0.96 17.46 0.22
N LEU A 111 1.99 17.43 -0.61
CA LEU A 111 3.39 17.43 -0.17
C LEU A 111 3.93 18.85 0.02
#